data_90591c510711e5f521483b1e2668d329
#
_entry.id   90591c510711e5f521483b1e2668d329
#
_cell.length_a   1.000
_cell.length_b   1.000
_cell.length_c   1.000
_cell.angle_alpha   90.00
_cell.angle_beta   90.00
_cell.angle_gamma   90.00
#
_symmetry.space_group_name_H-M   'P 1'
#
loop_
_entity.id
_entity.type
_entity.pdbx_description
1 polymer ?
#
loop_
_entity_poly.entity_id
_entity_poly.type
_entity_poly.pdbx_seq_one_letter_code
_entity_poly.pdbx_strand_id
1 'polypeptide(L)'
;MNQKLLLVDFENVHQVDLTCLDEQFNVIIFIGAVQKTIPIGLVVSAQKLGNRVEWQQVEGNGSNALDFYIACHLGRMLEKSPNLNCIVLSKDKGFDPLLRHLTKSGLKCKRINSLLELEPESSAAEEPNYKRVLELLGKSDKKTRPRKRRTLAQHISSMFQKNISQADIDRIIDILFANKMISETNNTITYEF
;
A
#
# COMPACT_ATOMS: atom_id res chain seq x y z
N MET A 1 3.39 9.34 -12.55
CA MET A 1 2.53 8.46 -11.72
C MET A 1 3.32 7.19 -11.45
N ASN A 2 3.52 6.82 -10.18
CA ASN A 2 4.23 5.59 -9.83
C ASN A 2 3.28 4.41 -10.01
N GLN A 3 3.40 3.69 -11.11
CA GLN A 3 2.64 2.45 -11.33
C GLN A 3 3.15 1.34 -10.41
N LYS A 4 2.23 0.53 -9.91
CA LYS A 4 2.49 -0.60 -9.02
C LYS A 4 1.99 -1.88 -9.66
N LEU A 5 2.74 -2.95 -9.49
CA LEU A 5 2.36 -4.29 -9.92
C LEU A 5 2.19 -5.19 -8.69
N LEU A 6 0.97 -5.67 -8.46
CA LEU A 6 0.66 -6.65 -7.44
C LEU A 6 0.65 -8.05 -8.06
N LEU A 7 1.52 -8.93 -7.58
CA LEU A 7 1.58 -10.33 -7.96
C LEU A 7 0.95 -11.14 -6.83
N VAL A 8 -0.20 -11.75 -7.08
CA VAL A 8 -0.96 -12.51 -6.07
C VAL A 8 -0.65 -13.99 -6.19
N ASP A 9 -0.08 -14.54 -5.15
CA ASP A 9 0.11 -15.98 -4.97
C ASP A 9 -1.17 -16.58 -4.37
N PHE A 10 -2.05 -17.07 -5.26
CA PHE A 10 -3.36 -17.55 -4.84
C PHE A 10 -3.33 -18.89 -4.10
N GLU A 11 -2.24 -19.67 -4.19
CA GLU A 11 -2.07 -20.90 -3.41
C GLU A 11 -1.82 -20.59 -1.92
N ASN A 12 -1.18 -19.47 -1.62
CA ASN A 12 -0.84 -19.06 -0.25
C ASN A 12 -1.84 -18.03 0.35
N VAL A 13 -2.60 -17.32 -0.49
CA VAL A 13 -3.54 -16.27 -0.04
C VAL A 13 -4.89 -16.42 -0.74
N HIS A 14 -5.84 -17.11 -0.09
CA HIS A 14 -7.16 -17.39 -0.69
C HIS A 14 -8.20 -16.29 -0.47
N GLN A 15 -8.04 -15.45 0.55
CA GLN A 15 -8.95 -14.34 0.85
C GLN A 15 -8.31 -13.01 0.44
N VAL A 16 -8.66 -12.56 -0.76
CA VAL A 16 -8.15 -11.32 -1.34
C VAL A 16 -9.33 -10.46 -1.75
N ASP A 17 -9.41 -9.25 -1.21
CA ASP A 17 -10.36 -8.22 -1.63
C ASP A 17 -9.59 -7.08 -2.31
N LEU A 18 -9.71 -7.01 -3.62
CA LEU A 18 -8.99 -6.03 -4.44
C LEU A 18 -9.65 -4.64 -4.44
N THR A 19 -10.79 -4.45 -3.76
CA THR A 19 -11.52 -3.16 -3.75
C THR A 19 -10.76 -2.04 -3.06
N CYS A 20 -9.76 -2.36 -2.24
CA CYS A 20 -8.90 -1.39 -1.57
C CYS A 20 -7.79 -0.81 -2.48
N LEU A 21 -7.62 -1.35 -3.69
CA LEU A 21 -6.56 -0.93 -4.61
C LEU A 21 -7.00 0.30 -5.41
N ASP A 22 -6.11 1.30 -5.44
CA ASP A 22 -6.29 2.52 -6.25
C ASP A 22 -5.99 2.29 -7.75
N GLU A 23 -6.10 3.35 -8.55
CA GLU A 23 -5.89 3.30 -10.00
C GLU A 23 -4.44 3.04 -10.43
N GLN A 24 -3.49 3.14 -9.52
CA GLN A 24 -2.07 2.93 -9.81
C GLN A 24 -1.70 1.44 -9.86
N PHE A 25 -2.57 0.56 -9.33
CA PHE A 25 -2.31 -0.87 -9.30
C PHE A 25 -2.73 -1.59 -10.57
N ASN A 26 -1.80 -2.36 -11.14
CA ASN A 26 -2.07 -3.50 -12.00
C ASN A 26 -1.87 -4.79 -11.18
N VAL A 27 -2.66 -5.81 -11.44
CA VAL A 27 -2.67 -7.04 -10.65
C VAL A 27 -2.52 -8.24 -11.57
N ILE A 28 -1.65 -9.17 -11.21
CA ILE A 28 -1.61 -10.51 -11.82
C ILE A 28 -1.91 -11.52 -10.73
N ILE A 29 -2.96 -12.32 -10.92
CA ILE A 29 -3.35 -13.37 -10.00
C ILE A 29 -2.85 -14.70 -10.56
N PHE A 30 -1.87 -15.28 -9.89
CA PHE A 30 -1.33 -16.60 -10.25
C PHE A 30 -2.15 -17.68 -9.57
N ILE A 31 -2.61 -18.64 -10.38
CA ILE A 31 -3.47 -19.74 -9.95
C ILE A 31 -2.75 -21.04 -10.25
N GLY A 32 -2.65 -21.92 -9.26
CA GLY A 32 -2.07 -23.26 -9.45
C GLY A 32 -2.84 -24.10 -10.45
N ALA A 33 -2.16 -25.01 -11.15
CA ALA A 33 -2.73 -25.88 -12.19
C ALA A 33 -3.94 -26.71 -11.73
N VAL A 34 -3.94 -27.11 -10.46
CA VAL A 34 -5.01 -27.95 -9.85
C VAL A 34 -6.13 -27.14 -9.18
N GLN A 35 -6.00 -25.83 -9.12
CA GLN A 35 -7.01 -24.96 -8.50
C GLN A 35 -8.31 -24.94 -9.35
N LYS A 36 -9.38 -25.49 -8.80
CA LYS A 36 -10.66 -25.64 -9.51
C LYS A 36 -11.69 -24.58 -9.17
N THR A 37 -11.53 -23.88 -8.05
CA THR A 37 -12.51 -22.94 -7.54
C THR A 37 -11.87 -21.63 -7.14
N ILE A 38 -12.54 -20.52 -7.44
CA ILE A 38 -12.11 -19.18 -7.03
C ILE A 38 -13.27 -18.56 -6.24
N PRO A 39 -13.03 -17.94 -5.09
CA PRO A 39 -14.06 -17.26 -4.31
C PRO A 39 -14.75 -16.18 -5.15
N ILE A 40 -16.08 -16.18 -5.19
CA ILE A 40 -16.85 -15.20 -5.95
C ILE A 40 -16.53 -13.76 -5.57
N GLY A 41 -16.22 -13.49 -4.30
CA GLY A 41 -15.80 -12.16 -3.83
C GLY A 41 -14.55 -11.65 -4.53
N LEU A 42 -13.55 -12.52 -4.74
CA LEU A 42 -12.34 -12.16 -5.50
C LEU A 42 -12.68 -11.88 -6.97
N VAL A 43 -13.52 -12.69 -7.60
CA VAL A 43 -13.93 -12.46 -8.99
C VAL A 43 -14.66 -11.12 -9.14
N VAL A 44 -15.60 -10.81 -8.24
CA VAL A 44 -16.34 -9.55 -8.25
C VAL A 44 -15.40 -8.34 -8.01
N SER A 45 -14.45 -8.44 -7.10
CA SER A 45 -13.49 -7.36 -6.87
C SER A 45 -12.54 -7.17 -8.07
N ALA A 46 -12.10 -8.26 -8.70
CA ALA A 46 -11.29 -8.22 -9.91
C ALA A 46 -12.02 -7.56 -11.09
N GLN A 47 -13.32 -7.89 -11.29
CA GLN A 47 -14.12 -7.27 -12.34
C GLN A 47 -14.26 -5.75 -12.19
N LYS A 48 -14.28 -5.22 -10.95
CA LYS A 48 -14.30 -3.77 -10.71
C LYS A 48 -13.03 -3.06 -11.17
N LEU A 49 -11.91 -3.77 -11.17
CA LEU A 49 -10.64 -3.24 -11.66
C LEU A 49 -10.51 -3.32 -13.20
N GLY A 50 -11.35 -4.11 -13.85
CA GLY A 50 -11.39 -4.26 -15.32
C GLY A 50 -10.06 -4.75 -15.89
N ASN A 51 -9.53 -4.06 -16.89
CA ASN A 51 -8.31 -4.43 -17.64
C ASN A 51 -7.03 -4.40 -16.77
N ARG A 52 -7.10 -3.94 -15.53
CA ARG A 52 -5.97 -3.88 -14.61
C ARG A 52 -5.72 -5.20 -13.89
N VAL A 53 -6.58 -6.21 -14.07
CA VAL A 53 -6.40 -7.55 -13.50
C VAL A 53 -6.19 -8.57 -14.60
N GLU A 54 -5.10 -9.31 -14.50
CA GLU A 54 -4.78 -10.46 -15.32
C GLU A 54 -4.84 -11.73 -14.46
N TRP A 55 -5.45 -12.79 -15.02
CA TRP A 55 -5.48 -14.13 -14.41
C TRP A 55 -4.49 -15.02 -15.14
N GLN A 56 -3.53 -15.57 -14.42
CA GLN A 56 -2.54 -16.47 -14.99
C GLN A 56 -2.60 -17.83 -14.30
N GLN A 57 -3.12 -18.83 -15.02
CA GLN A 57 -3.03 -20.20 -14.55
C GLN A 57 -1.66 -20.76 -14.88
N VAL A 58 -1.02 -21.37 -13.88
CA VAL A 58 0.30 -22.00 -14.00
C VAL A 58 0.14 -23.36 -14.64
N GLU A 59 1.00 -23.69 -15.58
CA GLU A 59 1.06 -25.02 -16.18
C GLU A 59 1.96 -25.96 -15.35
N GLY A 60 1.50 -27.19 -15.12
CA GLY A 60 2.24 -28.22 -14.40
C GLY A 60 1.97 -28.28 -12.89
N ASN A 61 2.25 -29.46 -12.30
CA ASN A 61 1.90 -29.80 -10.91
C ASN A 61 3.17 -29.94 -10.03
N GLY A 62 4.26 -29.25 -10.35
CA GLY A 62 5.47 -29.26 -9.54
C GLY A 62 5.33 -28.47 -8.24
N SER A 63 5.97 -28.91 -7.16
CA SER A 63 6.16 -28.09 -5.97
C SER A 63 6.84 -26.78 -6.36
N ASN A 64 6.36 -25.65 -5.87
CA ASN A 64 6.84 -24.30 -6.19
C ASN A 64 6.69 -23.86 -7.66
N ALA A 65 5.86 -24.55 -8.48
CA ALA A 65 5.64 -24.17 -9.87
C ALA A 65 5.16 -22.73 -9.99
N LEU A 66 4.21 -22.33 -9.14
CA LEU A 66 3.68 -20.98 -9.09
C LEU A 66 4.75 -19.95 -8.69
N ASP A 67 5.63 -20.29 -7.75
CA ASP A 67 6.72 -19.41 -7.30
C ASP A 67 7.69 -19.10 -8.44
N PHE A 68 7.99 -20.08 -9.29
CA PHE A 68 8.83 -19.87 -10.48
C PHE A 68 8.19 -18.94 -11.51
N TYR A 69 6.86 -18.99 -11.67
CA TYR A 69 6.15 -18.06 -12.54
C TYR A 69 6.23 -16.62 -12.01
N ILE A 70 6.00 -16.43 -10.70
CA ILE A 70 6.17 -15.14 -10.05
C ILE A 70 7.61 -14.64 -10.18
N ALA A 71 8.60 -15.49 -9.91
CA ALA A 71 10.02 -15.16 -10.03
C ALA A 71 10.39 -14.74 -11.45
N CYS A 72 9.90 -15.47 -12.47
CA CYS A 72 10.11 -15.14 -13.87
C CYS A 72 9.50 -13.78 -14.23
N HIS A 73 8.29 -13.45 -13.75
CA HIS A 73 7.66 -12.15 -13.95
C HIS A 73 8.48 -11.02 -13.31
N LEU A 74 8.95 -11.20 -12.09
CA LEU A 74 9.80 -10.22 -11.42
C LEU A 74 11.11 -9.98 -12.17
N GLY A 75 11.74 -11.05 -12.69
CA GLY A 75 12.94 -10.93 -13.54
C GLY A 75 12.68 -10.13 -14.82
N ARG A 76 11.54 -10.36 -15.48
CA ARG A 76 11.14 -9.57 -16.66
C ARG A 76 10.91 -8.09 -16.31
N MET A 77 10.36 -7.80 -15.12
CA MET A 77 10.14 -6.41 -14.68
C MET A 77 11.46 -5.71 -14.39
N LEU A 78 12.45 -6.41 -13.84
CA LEU A 78 13.80 -5.86 -13.65
C LEU A 78 14.41 -5.35 -14.97
N GLU A 79 14.20 -6.08 -16.06
CA GLU A 79 14.74 -5.70 -17.37
C GLU A 79 13.91 -4.62 -18.08
N LYS A 80 12.56 -4.78 -18.06
CA LYS A 80 11.68 -3.95 -18.89
C LYS A 80 11.21 -2.67 -18.18
N SER A 81 11.07 -2.70 -16.86
CA SER A 81 10.44 -1.62 -16.10
C SER A 81 11.05 -1.53 -14.68
N PRO A 82 12.35 -1.23 -14.54
CA PRO A 82 13.02 -1.24 -13.21
C PRO A 82 12.43 -0.22 -12.23
N ASN A 83 11.73 0.79 -12.73
CA ASN A 83 11.07 1.82 -11.90
C ASN A 83 9.68 1.39 -11.39
N LEU A 84 9.16 0.24 -11.86
CA LEU A 84 7.89 -0.29 -11.42
C LEU A 84 8.02 -0.82 -9.97
N ASN A 85 7.07 -0.45 -9.11
CA ASN A 85 7.03 -0.97 -7.75
C ASN A 85 6.29 -2.31 -7.75
N CYS A 86 7.01 -3.41 -7.58
CA CYS A 86 6.48 -4.76 -7.58
C CYS A 86 6.19 -5.24 -6.16
N ILE A 87 4.99 -5.79 -5.93
CA ILE A 87 4.55 -6.27 -4.63
C ILE A 87 4.07 -7.71 -4.80
N VAL A 88 4.65 -8.62 -4.02
CA VAL A 88 4.22 -10.03 -3.97
C VAL A 88 3.30 -10.21 -2.76
N LEU A 89 2.05 -10.57 -3.01
CA LEU A 89 1.10 -10.94 -1.96
C LEU A 89 1.19 -12.46 -1.76
N SER A 90 1.94 -12.87 -0.75
CA SER A 90 2.13 -14.26 -0.36
C SER A 90 2.52 -14.37 1.11
N LYS A 91 2.10 -15.43 1.79
CA LYS A 91 2.55 -15.78 3.13
C LYS A 91 3.86 -16.58 3.11
N ASP A 92 4.29 -17.05 1.95
CA ASP A 92 5.54 -17.79 1.82
C ASP A 92 6.76 -16.87 1.91
N LYS A 93 7.57 -17.10 2.95
CA LYS A 93 8.85 -16.40 3.16
C LYS A 93 9.95 -16.86 2.19
N GLY A 94 9.72 -17.92 1.41
CA GLY A 94 10.63 -18.38 0.36
C GLY A 94 10.95 -17.31 -0.68
N PHE A 95 10.03 -16.34 -0.88
CA PHE A 95 10.27 -15.18 -1.75
C PHE A 95 11.28 -14.17 -1.20
N ASP A 96 11.49 -14.10 0.11
CA ASP A 96 12.30 -13.04 0.72
C ASP A 96 13.76 -12.98 0.22
N PRO A 97 14.48 -14.12 0.02
CA PRO A 97 15.82 -14.10 -0.57
C PRO A 97 15.85 -13.59 -2.00
N LEU A 98 14.87 -13.99 -2.84
CA LEU A 98 14.74 -13.54 -4.21
C LEU A 98 14.48 -12.03 -4.27
N LEU A 99 13.54 -11.53 -3.48
CA LEU A 99 13.19 -10.11 -3.46
C LEU A 99 14.36 -9.24 -2.99
N ARG A 100 15.12 -9.69 -2.00
CA ARG A 100 16.37 -9.01 -1.58
C ARG A 100 17.41 -8.96 -2.71
N HIS A 101 17.56 -10.04 -3.48
CA HIS A 101 18.46 -10.07 -4.63
C HIS A 101 18.01 -9.08 -5.72
N LEU A 102 16.73 -9.11 -6.10
CA LEU A 102 16.16 -8.21 -7.10
C LEU A 102 16.23 -6.74 -6.69
N THR A 103 16.02 -6.45 -5.41
CA THR A 103 16.16 -5.08 -4.88
C THR A 103 17.59 -4.57 -4.99
N LYS A 104 18.60 -5.41 -4.71
CA LYS A 104 20.01 -5.07 -4.91
C LYS A 104 20.35 -4.86 -6.40
N SER A 105 19.62 -5.54 -7.30
CA SER A 105 19.76 -5.40 -8.76
C SER A 105 18.99 -4.21 -9.32
N GLY A 106 18.26 -3.43 -8.49
CA GLY A 106 17.61 -2.19 -8.90
C GLY A 106 16.08 -2.25 -9.04
N LEU A 107 15.44 -3.42 -8.88
CA LEU A 107 13.98 -3.52 -8.89
C LEU A 107 13.40 -3.13 -7.53
N LYS A 108 12.46 -2.20 -7.49
CA LYS A 108 11.69 -1.91 -6.27
C LYS A 108 10.68 -3.03 -6.03
N CYS A 109 10.98 -3.93 -5.10
CA CYS A 109 10.07 -5.03 -4.80
C CYS A 109 10.01 -5.38 -3.31
N LYS A 110 8.82 -5.81 -2.85
CA LYS A 110 8.57 -6.26 -1.47
C LYS A 110 7.52 -7.36 -1.44
N ARG A 111 7.51 -8.16 -0.37
CA ARG A 111 6.44 -9.10 -0.06
C ARG A 111 5.54 -8.54 1.04
N ILE A 112 4.25 -8.85 0.94
CA ILE A 112 3.25 -8.59 1.97
C ILE A 112 2.45 -9.87 2.22
N ASN A 113 1.95 -10.08 3.44
CA ASN A 113 1.13 -11.23 3.79
C ASN A 113 -0.37 -10.95 3.61
N SER A 114 -0.74 -9.68 3.59
CA SER A 114 -2.12 -9.21 3.44
C SER A 114 -2.14 -7.85 2.73
N LEU A 115 -3.21 -7.56 2.00
CA LEU A 115 -3.44 -6.24 1.42
C LEU A 115 -3.57 -5.12 2.47
N LEU A 116 -3.87 -5.46 3.72
CA LEU A 116 -3.86 -4.51 4.83
C LEU A 116 -2.44 -3.95 5.12
N GLU A 117 -1.38 -4.63 4.67
CA GLU A 117 0.00 -4.15 4.74
C GLU A 117 0.38 -3.23 3.56
N LEU A 118 -0.50 -3.11 2.57
CA LEU A 118 -0.41 -2.01 1.63
C LEU A 118 -0.69 -0.76 2.46
N GLU A 119 0.38 -0.12 2.91
CA GLU A 119 0.24 1.24 3.35
C GLU A 119 -0.49 1.98 2.24
N PRO A 120 -1.56 2.76 2.55
CA PRO A 120 -1.91 3.82 1.63
C PRO A 120 -0.57 4.50 1.39
N GLU A 121 -0.10 4.57 0.15
CA GLU A 121 1.09 5.40 -0.09
C GLU A 121 0.72 6.78 0.41
N SER A 122 1.12 7.00 1.63
CA SER A 122 1.38 8.32 2.08
C SER A 122 2.60 8.81 1.28
N SER A 123 2.39 9.20 0.02
CA SER A 123 3.09 10.34 -0.57
C SER A 123 3.10 11.51 0.42
N ALA A 124 2.34 11.41 1.41
CA ALA A 124 2.06 12.24 2.53
C ALA A 124 3.17 12.28 3.60
N ALA A 125 3.92 11.21 3.86
CA ALA A 125 5.12 11.32 4.71
C ALA A 125 6.26 12.04 3.96
N GLU A 126 6.19 12.11 2.62
CA GLU A 126 7.09 12.89 1.76
C GLU A 126 6.48 14.26 1.35
N GLU A 127 5.20 14.52 1.59
CA GLU A 127 4.62 15.84 1.34
C GLU A 127 5.33 16.87 2.24
N PRO A 128 5.91 17.92 1.66
CA PRO A 128 6.59 18.98 2.42
C PRO A 128 5.69 19.57 3.50
N ASN A 129 4.38 19.64 3.23
CA ASN A 129 3.37 20.16 4.13
C ASN A 129 3.13 19.27 5.35
N TYR A 130 3.10 17.92 5.18
CA TYR A 130 2.97 16.99 6.30
C TYR A 130 4.18 17.04 7.24
N LYS A 131 5.41 16.99 6.69
CA LYS A 131 6.64 17.11 7.49
C LYS A 131 6.67 18.41 8.28
N ARG A 132 6.29 19.49 7.64
CA ARG A 132 6.22 20.82 8.28
C ARG A 132 5.18 20.86 9.40
N VAL A 133 4.00 20.27 9.19
CA VAL A 133 2.97 20.18 10.25
C VAL A 133 3.46 19.35 11.42
N LEU A 134 4.07 18.19 11.17
CA LEU A 134 4.59 17.31 12.22
C LEU A 134 5.68 18.01 13.04
N GLU A 135 6.61 18.70 12.37
CA GLU A 135 7.68 19.47 13.04
C GLU A 135 7.11 20.61 13.89
N LEU A 136 6.15 21.38 13.38
CA LEU A 136 5.55 22.50 14.10
C LEU A 136 4.70 22.03 15.28
N LEU A 137 3.93 20.95 15.13
CA LEU A 137 3.19 20.33 16.23
C LEU A 137 4.13 19.74 17.28
N GLY A 138 5.27 19.15 16.86
CA GLY A 138 6.29 18.63 17.76
C GLY A 138 6.96 19.70 18.62
N LYS A 139 7.18 20.88 18.05
CA LYS A 139 7.75 22.05 18.75
C LYS A 139 6.76 22.76 19.68
N SER A 140 5.44 22.52 19.49
CA SER A 140 4.41 23.15 20.32
C SER A 140 4.32 22.46 21.69
N ASP A 141 4.10 23.24 22.74
CA ASP A 141 3.86 22.70 24.09
C ASP A 141 2.65 21.74 24.06
N LYS A 142 2.80 20.58 24.68
CA LYS A 142 1.74 19.55 24.77
C LYS A 142 0.41 20.08 25.31
N LYS A 143 0.45 21.08 26.18
CA LYS A 143 -0.74 21.72 26.77
C LYS A 143 -1.51 22.60 25.78
N THR A 144 -0.85 23.14 24.76
CA THR A 144 -1.42 24.08 23.79
C THR A 144 -1.88 23.40 22.49
N ARG A 145 -1.57 22.11 22.31
CA ARG A 145 -1.96 21.35 21.11
C ARG A 145 -3.47 21.20 21.01
N PRO A 146 -4.05 21.38 19.80
CA PRO A 146 -5.49 21.26 19.59
C PRO A 146 -6.02 19.86 19.96
N ARG A 147 -7.08 19.78 20.74
CA ARG A 147 -7.67 18.52 21.20
C ARG A 147 -8.92 18.09 20.43
N LYS A 148 -9.37 18.84 19.43
CA LYS A 148 -10.51 18.48 18.58
C LYS A 148 -10.10 18.54 17.11
N ARG A 149 -10.65 17.66 16.26
CA ARG A 149 -10.36 17.63 14.82
C ARG A 149 -10.55 18.99 14.15
N ARG A 150 -11.65 19.70 14.48
CA ARG A 150 -11.92 21.04 13.94
C ARG A 150 -10.86 22.08 14.34
N THR A 151 -10.44 22.08 15.60
CA THR A 151 -9.41 23.02 16.05
C THR A 151 -8.02 22.66 15.53
N LEU A 152 -7.74 21.37 15.30
CA LEU A 152 -6.51 20.93 14.63
C LEU A 152 -6.48 21.40 13.16
N ALA A 153 -7.59 21.28 12.43
CA ALA A 153 -7.70 21.79 11.06
C ALA A 153 -7.46 23.28 10.99
N GLN A 154 -8.07 24.07 11.88
CA GLN A 154 -7.86 25.52 11.96
C GLN A 154 -6.40 25.88 12.31
N HIS A 155 -5.79 25.11 13.20
CA HIS A 155 -4.39 25.30 13.59
C HIS A 155 -3.44 25.02 12.42
N ILE A 156 -3.66 23.92 11.68
CA ILE A 156 -2.91 23.62 10.45
C ILE A 156 -3.09 24.74 9.41
N SER A 157 -4.32 25.20 9.17
CA SER A 157 -4.59 26.32 8.24
C SER A 157 -3.80 27.57 8.61
N SER A 158 -3.70 27.89 9.91
CA SER A 158 -2.95 29.07 10.38
C SER A 158 -1.42 28.90 10.21
N MET A 159 -0.87 27.67 10.34
CA MET A 159 0.55 27.40 10.09
C MET A 159 0.98 27.72 8.65
N PHE A 160 0.05 27.64 7.70
CA PHE A 160 0.27 27.95 6.29
C PHE A 160 -0.28 29.32 5.88
N GLN A 161 -0.56 30.21 6.84
CA GLN A 161 -1.11 31.54 6.58
C GLN A 161 -2.37 31.49 5.68
N LYS A 162 -3.19 30.45 5.84
CA LYS A 162 -4.39 30.14 5.03
C LYS A 162 -4.11 29.84 3.55
N ASN A 163 -2.86 29.63 3.14
CA ASN A 163 -2.46 29.26 1.77
C ASN A 163 -2.42 27.73 1.56
N ILE A 164 -3.36 27.00 2.15
CA ILE A 164 -3.53 25.57 2.00
C ILE A 164 -5.01 25.24 1.79
N SER A 165 -5.32 24.32 0.88
CA SER A 165 -6.71 23.94 0.64
C SER A 165 -7.30 23.13 1.80
N GLN A 166 -8.64 23.20 1.98
CA GLN A 166 -9.30 22.38 3.00
C GLN A 166 -9.10 20.89 2.75
N ALA A 167 -9.08 20.46 1.48
CA ALA A 167 -8.82 19.07 1.10
C ALA A 167 -7.42 18.59 1.54
N ASP A 168 -6.40 19.44 1.39
CA ASP A 168 -5.03 19.10 1.84
C ASP A 168 -4.95 19.05 3.37
N ILE A 169 -5.66 19.94 4.08
CA ILE A 169 -5.73 19.91 5.54
C ILE A 169 -6.35 18.60 6.02
N ASP A 170 -7.49 18.21 5.45
CA ASP A 170 -8.19 16.98 5.83
C ASP A 170 -7.32 15.76 5.54
N ARG A 171 -6.64 15.75 4.40
CA ARG A 171 -5.68 14.72 4.03
C ARG A 171 -4.52 14.61 5.02
N ILE A 172 -3.90 15.72 5.41
CA ILE A 172 -2.82 15.74 6.40
C ILE A 172 -3.30 15.18 7.75
N ILE A 173 -4.51 15.51 8.18
CA ILE A 173 -5.10 14.98 9.42
C ILE A 173 -5.31 13.48 9.31
N ASP A 174 -5.86 12.99 8.20
CA ASP A 174 -6.07 11.55 7.98
C ASP A 174 -4.75 10.77 8.01
N ILE A 175 -3.67 11.36 7.50
CA ILE A 175 -2.33 10.77 7.56
C ILE A 175 -1.78 10.74 8.98
N LEU A 176 -1.99 11.80 9.77
CA LEU A 176 -1.58 11.81 11.17
C LEU A 176 -2.26 10.67 11.96
N PHE A 177 -3.54 10.37 11.67
CA PHE A 177 -4.25 9.22 12.23
C PHE A 177 -3.72 7.89 11.70
N ALA A 178 -3.53 7.75 10.39
CA ALA A 178 -3.04 6.52 9.76
C ALA A 178 -1.64 6.12 10.27
N ASN A 179 -0.76 7.11 10.47
CA ASN A 179 0.59 6.91 11.01
C ASN A 179 0.62 6.78 12.54
N LYS A 180 -0.54 6.71 13.20
CA LYS A 180 -0.65 6.62 14.67
C LYS A 180 0.09 7.74 15.42
N MET A 181 0.29 8.88 14.75
CA MET A 181 0.89 10.07 15.37
C MET A 181 -0.12 10.77 16.28
N ILE A 182 -1.40 10.61 15.97
CA ILE A 182 -2.52 11.08 16.79
C ILE A 182 -3.56 9.96 16.90
N SER A 183 -4.26 9.92 18.03
CA SER A 183 -5.40 9.05 18.27
C SER A 183 -6.60 9.86 18.78
N GLU A 184 -7.82 9.38 18.57
CA GLU A 184 -9.04 10.05 19.04
C GLU A 184 -9.83 9.13 19.96
N THR A 185 -10.09 9.60 21.18
CA THR A 185 -10.91 8.91 22.16
C THR A 185 -11.91 9.91 22.74
N ASN A 186 -13.20 9.56 22.73
CA ASN A 186 -14.26 10.44 23.23
C ASN A 186 -14.22 11.85 22.63
N ASN A 187 -14.03 11.95 21.31
CA ASN A 187 -13.95 13.23 20.58
C ASN A 187 -12.79 14.14 21.03
N THR A 188 -11.73 13.52 21.60
CA THR A 188 -10.53 14.21 22.07
C THR A 188 -9.30 13.59 21.40
N ILE A 189 -8.49 14.43 20.75
CA ILE A 189 -7.23 14.02 20.10
C ILE A 189 -6.12 13.97 21.14
N THR A 190 -5.39 12.86 21.14
CA THR A 190 -4.13 12.64 21.85
C THR A 190 -2.97 12.52 20.87
N TYR A 191 -1.78 12.94 21.27
CA TYR A 191 -0.58 12.98 20.44
C TYR A 191 0.44 12.00 20.99
N GLU A 192 1.03 11.18 20.12
CA GLU A 192 1.97 10.10 20.46
C GLU A 192 3.45 10.52 20.30
N PHE A 193 3.71 11.85 20.24
CA PHE A 193 5.06 12.43 20.09
C PHE A 193 5.28 13.67 20.96
#